data_34e0a7b9a22617cc0e502f54b0bee342
#
_entry.id   34e0a7b9a22617cc0e502f54b0bee342
#
_cell.length_a   1.000
_cell.length_b   1.000
_cell.length_c   1.000
_cell.angle_alpha   90.00
_cell.angle_beta   90.00
_cell.angle_gamma   90.00
#
_symmetry.space_group_name_H-M   'P 1'
#
loop_
_entity.id
_entity.type
_entity.pdbx_description
1 polymer ?
#
loop_
_entity_poly.entity_id
_entity_poly.type
_entity_poly.pdbx_seq_one_letter_code
_entity_poly.pdbx_strand_id
1 'polypeptide(L)' 'MNEYLKDLADGFGSMNKVENKKNEKQPDYQGYFKADGKLFEIAGWVKISKANNKYLSIAVKEFTEKQINNEL' A
#
# COMPACT_ATOMS: atom_id res chain seq x y z
N MET A 1 9.51 8.99 8.79
CA MET A 1 9.37 8.62 7.38
C MET A 1 10.63 7.98 6.88
N ASN A 2 10.51 6.91 6.15
CA ASN A 2 11.66 6.18 5.64
C ASN A 2 12.37 6.91 4.53
N GLU A 3 13.68 6.88 4.58
CA GLU A 3 14.45 7.43 3.48
C GLU A 3 14.19 6.70 2.19
N TYR A 4 13.87 5.41 2.31
CA TYR A 4 13.52 4.59 1.17
C TYR A 4 12.39 5.22 0.37
N LEU A 5 11.40 5.77 1.04
CA LEU A 5 10.26 6.37 0.35
C LEU A 5 10.64 7.64 -0.38
N LYS A 6 11.59 8.38 0.15
CA LYS A 6 12.03 9.60 -0.51
C LYS A 6 12.78 9.31 -1.80
N ASP A 7 13.48 8.19 -1.85
CA ASP A 7 14.30 7.87 -3.00
C ASP A 7 13.57 7.05 -4.03
N LEU A 8 12.30 6.77 -3.78
CA LEU A 8 11.52 5.97 -4.72
C LEU A 8 11.34 6.72 -6.02
N ALA A 9 11.62 6.04 -7.13
CA ALA A 9 11.48 6.64 -8.45
C ALA A 9 10.03 6.57 -8.91
N ASP A 10 9.66 7.52 -9.75
CA ASP A 10 8.33 7.52 -10.36
C ASP A 10 8.08 6.21 -11.09
N GLY A 11 6.90 5.67 -10.89
CA GLY A 11 6.53 4.43 -11.55
C GLY A 11 6.95 3.18 -10.82
N PHE A 12 7.56 3.33 -9.64
CA PHE A 12 8.06 2.18 -8.89
C PHE A 12 7.47 2.16 -7.50
N GLY A 13 7.47 0.99 -6.93
CA GLY A 13 7.01 0.79 -5.57
C GLY A 13 7.33 -0.59 -5.09
N SER A 14 6.85 -0.92 -3.91
CA SER A 14 7.06 -2.24 -3.36
C SER A 14 5.89 -2.63 -2.50
N MET A 15 5.68 -3.92 -2.37
CA MET A 15 4.64 -4.49 -1.52
C MET A 15 5.28 -5.54 -0.64
N ASN A 16 4.87 -5.57 0.61
CA ASN A 16 5.34 -6.56 1.55
C ASN A 16 4.18 -7.30 2.15
N LYS A 17 4.40 -8.57 2.44
CA LYS A 17 3.38 -9.38 3.08
C LYS A 17 3.24 -8.95 4.53
N VAL A 18 1.99 -8.84 4.98
CA VAL A 18 1.71 -8.51 6.37
C VAL A 18 1.73 -9.81 7.15
N GLU A 19 2.74 -9.96 8.02
CA GLU A 19 2.98 -11.25 8.65
C GLU A 19 2.15 -11.48 9.89
N ASN A 20 1.85 -10.44 10.63
CA ASN A 20 1.14 -10.60 11.90
C ASN A 20 -0.25 -10.02 11.80
N LYS A 21 -0.95 -10.45 10.78
CA LYS A 21 -2.31 -10.02 10.56
C LYS A 21 -3.18 -10.45 11.73
N LYS A 22 -3.88 -9.49 12.32
CA LYS A 22 -4.63 -9.75 13.55
C LYS A 22 -6.11 -10.03 13.31
N ASN A 23 -6.64 -9.62 12.17
CA ASN A 23 -8.01 -9.93 11.86
C ASN A 23 -8.19 -9.92 10.35
N GLU A 24 -9.34 -10.40 9.90
CA GLU A 24 -9.55 -10.59 8.47
C GLU A 24 -9.68 -9.28 7.71
N LYS A 25 -10.00 -8.20 8.41
CA LYS A 25 -10.16 -6.92 7.74
C LYS A 25 -8.83 -6.27 7.39
N GLN A 26 -7.77 -6.72 8.01
CA GLN A 26 -6.46 -6.19 7.69
C GLN A 26 -5.99 -6.71 6.35
N PRO A 27 -5.20 -5.91 5.63
CA PRO A 27 -4.72 -6.37 4.33
C PRO A 27 -3.71 -7.50 4.47
N ASP A 28 -3.61 -8.30 3.44
CA ASP A 28 -2.61 -9.35 3.37
C ASP A 28 -1.27 -8.80 2.91
N TYR A 29 -1.29 -7.69 2.17
CA TYR A 29 -0.09 -7.04 1.66
C TYR A 29 -0.23 -5.55 1.82
N GLN A 30 0.89 -4.89 2.07
CA GLN A 30 0.93 -3.43 2.17
C GLN A 30 2.17 -2.93 1.47
N GLY A 31 2.08 -1.71 0.97
CA GLY A 31 3.23 -1.14 0.31
C GLY A 31 3.00 0.30 -0.07
N TYR A 32 3.93 0.78 -0.89
CA TYR A 32 3.89 2.15 -1.37
C TYR A 32 4.35 2.17 -2.81
N PHE A 33 3.88 3.13 -3.55
CA PHE A 33 4.43 3.38 -4.88
C PHE A 33 4.41 4.87 -5.16
N LYS A 34 5.22 5.28 -6.11
CA LYS A 34 5.31 6.68 -6.47
C LYS A 34 4.87 6.84 -7.91
N ALA A 35 4.03 7.82 -8.15
CA ALA A 35 3.55 8.10 -9.50
C ALA A 35 3.31 9.59 -9.61
N ASP A 36 3.78 10.16 -10.71
CA ASP A 36 3.55 11.57 -11.00
C ASP A 36 4.03 12.47 -9.87
N GLY A 37 5.15 12.12 -9.26
CA GLY A 37 5.72 12.89 -8.18
C GLY A 37 5.02 12.75 -6.86
N LYS A 38 4.03 11.87 -6.77
CA LYS A 38 3.25 11.70 -5.56
C LYS A 38 3.43 10.30 -5.00
N LEU A 39 3.40 10.22 -3.69
CA LEU A 39 3.54 8.94 -3.00
C LEU A 39 2.17 8.41 -2.63
N PHE A 40 1.96 7.13 -2.89
CA PHE A 40 0.69 6.47 -2.58
C PHE A 40 0.94 5.27 -1.69
N GLU A 41 0.01 5.08 -0.78
CA GLU A 41 -0.02 3.91 0.08
C GLU A 41 -1.00 2.91 -0.52
N ILE A 42 -0.59 1.64 -0.61
CA ILE A 42 -1.46 0.62 -1.18
C ILE A 42 -1.61 -0.54 -0.21
N ALA A 43 -2.76 -1.17 -0.29
CA ALA A 43 -3.05 -2.34 0.52
C ALA A 43 -3.74 -3.35 -0.37
N GLY A 44 -3.46 -4.63 -0.15
CA GLY A 44 -4.03 -5.67 -0.98
C GLY A 44 -4.61 -6.79 -0.14
N TRP A 45 -5.76 -7.27 -0.55
CA TRP A 45 -6.42 -8.42 0.07
C TRP A 45 -6.51 -9.54 -0.93
N VAL A 46 -6.08 -10.72 -0.53
CA VAL A 46 -6.21 -11.88 -1.38
C VAL A 46 -7.65 -12.35 -1.35
N LYS A 47 -8.23 -12.51 -2.54
CA LYS A 47 -9.61 -12.95 -2.68
C LYS A 47 -9.71 -14.01 -3.74
N ILE A 48 -10.85 -14.70 -3.74
CA ILE A 48 -11.10 -15.75 -4.71
C ILE A 48 -12.36 -15.38 -5.48
N SER A 49 -12.24 -15.38 -6.80
CA SER A 49 -13.34 -15.02 -7.67
C SER A 49 -14.34 -16.17 -7.78
N LYS A 50 -15.46 -15.89 -8.43
CA LYS A 50 -16.47 -16.91 -8.64
C LYS A 50 -15.94 -18.05 -9.50
N ALA A 51 -14.96 -17.77 -10.35
CA ALA A 51 -14.36 -18.79 -11.18
C ALA A 51 -13.26 -19.54 -10.45
N ASN A 52 -13.14 -19.33 -9.15
CA ASN A 52 -12.16 -20.01 -8.31
C ASN A 52 -10.72 -19.60 -8.63
N ASN A 53 -10.55 -18.37 -9.06
CA ASN A 53 -9.22 -17.83 -9.31
C ASN A 53 -8.86 -16.84 -8.21
N LYS A 54 -7.62 -16.89 -7.76
CA LYS A 54 -7.14 -15.94 -6.78
C LYS A 54 -6.83 -14.60 -7.43
N TYR A 55 -7.15 -13.55 -6.74
CA TYR A 55 -6.78 -12.21 -7.20
C TYR A 55 -6.54 -11.31 -5.99
N LEU A 56 -6.00 -10.15 -6.25
CA LEU A 56 -5.69 -9.19 -5.22
C LEU A 56 -6.63 -7.99 -5.38
N SER A 57 -7.41 -7.73 -4.35
CA SER A 57 -8.23 -6.53 -4.30
C SER A 57 -7.37 -5.43 -3.67
N ILE A 58 -7.26 -4.29 -4.34
CA ILE A 58 -6.30 -3.27 -3.95
C ILE A 58 -7.00 -1.98 -3.62
N ALA A 59 -6.59 -1.35 -2.53
CA ALA A 59 -7.01 -0.02 -2.16
C ALA A 59 -5.81 0.90 -2.23
N VAL A 60 -6.02 2.11 -2.74
CA VAL A 60 -4.96 3.08 -2.93
C VAL A 60 -5.35 4.38 -2.25
N LYS A 61 -4.39 4.96 -1.56
CA LYS A 61 -4.62 6.20 -0.85
C LYS A 61 -3.40 7.09 -1.01
N GLU A 62 -3.61 8.34 -1.33
CA GLU A 62 -2.49 9.26 -1.45
C GLU A 62 -1.88 9.51 -0.08
N PHE A 63 -0.57 9.43 -0.01
CA PHE A 63 0.18 9.66 1.21
C PHE A 63 0.81 11.04 1.11
N THR A 64 0.45 11.94 2.00
CA THR A 64 1.00 13.28 1.97
C THR A 64 1.62 13.62 3.31
N GLU A 65 2.66 14.42 3.24
CA GLU A 65 3.30 14.89 4.47
C GLU A 65 2.41 15.81 5.25
N LYS A 66 1.49 16.44 4.56
CA LYS A 66 0.58 17.33 5.23
C LYS A 66 -0.24 16.63 6.29
N GLN A 67 -0.59 15.40 6.03
CA GLN A 67 -1.35 14.64 7.00
C GLN A 67 -0.55 14.42 8.28
N ILE A 68 0.74 14.21 8.11
CA ILE A 68 1.60 14.01 9.26
C ILE A 68 1.73 15.30 10.04
N ASN A 69 1.88 16.40 9.34
CA ASN A 69 2.06 17.68 9.99
C ASN A 69 0.84 18.10 10.78
N ASN A 70 -0.31 17.73 10.31
CA ASN A 70 -1.55 18.11 10.98
C ASN A 70 -1.68 17.49 12.35
N GLU A 71 -0.96 16.45 12.58
CA GLU A 71 -1.04 15.79 13.86
C GLU A 71 -0.15 16.41 14.90
N LEU A 72 0.70 17.28 14.46
CA LEU A 72 1.58 17.95 15.39
C LEU A 72 0.91 19.19 15.96
#